data_631a086e88d9881e54c40d0ecaf4f8f7
#
_entry.id   631a086e88d9881e54c40d0ecaf4f8f7
#
_cell.length_a   1.000
_cell.length_b   1.000
_cell.length_c   1.000
_cell.angle_alpha   90.00
_cell.angle_beta   90.00
_cell.angle_gamma   90.00
#
_symmetry.space_group_name_H-M   'P 1'
#
loop_
_entity.id
_entity.type
_entity.pdbx_description
1 polymer ?
#
loop_
_entity_poly.entity_id
_entity_poly.type
_entity_poly.pdbx_seq_one_letter_code
_entity_poly.pdbx_strand_id
1 'polypeptide(L)'
;MLNKQVKKLTPRCLSLPDSEANRLLAILCICXXXXAMEACKAGAESDSRFDGVVLVSDSLNNASSHVEHLLNQSKVDAAFEDEGGIVATSHPSGRTVYAPLGALNKDFSDVRSYGEAAEKGIKRALSAGIKRPLLSLLPVANNPMYKHGNLVSVLGALQALYVPLEVREGLPEKAHKAEMLGLDCPDAESVHKLALALENGRIAGRDIGGSDPERMAPPRVEQYVRELFDGSSVNVEVISDLKTIEKEYPLFAAVNRCANDVPRHAGRVIYLRYKGSGPIEKTIYLVGKGVTYDTGGCDIKAGGVMACMHRDKCGSAAVAAFMKVVDELKPTNVEVVGAMAMVRNSVGSNAYVSDEIITSRAGVRVRVGNTDAEGRMAMADVLCKLKEEAVNAINPQLMTIATLTGHAYLTVGEPYSIILDNGPAARQEVSKKVQEAGNLLGDMFEISTIRKEDYAFHKGKSEYEDVLQCNNLPSSRTPRGHQAPAAFIILASGLNKHGIDGAVPLPFSHLDIAAASGPFPGIPSSAPVLALARYYLPQFF
;
A
#
# COMPACT_ATOMS: atom_id res chain seq x y z
N MET A 1 22.36 19.46 3.63
CA MET A 1 21.72 20.79 3.49
C MET A 1 20.41 20.92 4.26
N LEU A 2 19.55 19.90 4.27
CA LEU A 2 18.28 19.90 5.01
C LEU A 2 18.44 20.19 6.51
N ASN A 3 19.41 19.55 7.17
CA ASN A 3 19.64 19.70 8.61
C ASN A 3 20.04 21.14 9.05
N LYS A 4 20.59 21.95 8.13
CA LYS A 4 20.89 23.37 8.42
C LYS A 4 19.67 24.27 8.22
N GLN A 5 18.70 23.85 7.41
CA GLN A 5 17.44 24.57 7.23
C GLN A 5 16.47 24.30 8.38
N VAL A 6 16.41 23.06 8.88
CA VAL A 6 15.55 22.67 10.02
C VAL A 6 15.96 23.42 11.30
N LYS A 7 17.27 23.59 11.56
CA LYS A 7 17.75 24.36 12.73
C LYS A 7 17.49 25.87 12.63
N LYS A 8 17.20 26.38 11.42
CA LYS A 8 16.86 27.81 11.24
C LYS A 8 15.35 28.08 11.31
N LEU A 9 14.52 27.03 11.26
CA LEU A 9 13.07 27.17 11.23
C LEU A 9 12.40 27.10 12.62
N THR A 10 13.06 26.47 13.59
CA THR A 10 12.52 26.31 14.94
C THR A 10 12.23 27.63 15.70
N PRO A 11 13.02 28.73 15.57
CA PRO A 11 12.64 30.01 16.19
C PRO A 11 11.56 30.77 15.42
N ARG A 12 11.34 30.48 14.14
CA ARG A 12 10.34 31.19 13.32
C ARG A 12 8.93 30.62 13.45
N CYS A 13 8.80 29.33 13.82
CA CYS A 13 7.50 28.70 13.96
C CYS A 13 6.67 29.24 15.13
N LEU A 14 7.34 29.83 16.14
CA LEU A 14 6.67 30.37 17.33
C LEU A 14 6.02 31.75 17.09
N SER A 15 6.19 32.34 15.90
CA SER A 15 5.64 33.67 15.60
C SER A 15 4.66 33.68 14.40
N LEU A 16 4.29 32.50 13.88
CA LEU A 16 3.36 32.38 12.77
C LEU A 16 1.91 32.13 13.27
N PRO A 17 0.90 32.57 12.52
CA PRO A 17 -0.49 32.20 12.83
C PRO A 17 -0.65 30.70 12.89
N ASP A 18 -1.50 30.22 13.78
CA ASP A 18 -1.73 28.77 14.03
C ASP A 18 -1.94 27.94 12.75
N SER A 19 -2.57 28.51 11.74
CA SER A 19 -2.83 27.83 10.48
C SER A 19 -1.57 27.59 9.63
N GLU A 20 -0.61 28.54 9.65
CA GLU A 20 0.67 28.41 8.91
C GLU A 20 1.68 27.56 9.66
N ALA A 21 1.70 27.66 10.98
CA ALA A 21 2.55 26.83 11.84
C ALA A 21 2.15 25.35 11.71
N ASN A 22 0.84 25.07 11.71
CA ASN A 22 0.30 23.71 11.54
C ASN A 22 0.60 23.16 10.13
N ARG A 23 0.55 24.00 9.10
CA ARG A 23 0.89 23.61 7.72
C ARG A 23 2.38 23.27 7.57
N LEU A 24 3.25 24.07 8.19
CA LEU A 24 4.71 23.81 8.18
C LEU A 24 5.07 22.54 8.99
N LEU A 25 4.39 22.32 10.12
CA LEU A 25 4.56 21.10 10.91
C LEU A 25 4.11 19.85 10.11
N ALA A 26 2.99 19.95 9.41
CA ALA A 26 2.47 18.85 8.59
C ALA A 26 3.44 18.50 7.45
N ILE A 27 3.96 19.50 6.75
CA ILE A 27 4.96 19.31 5.68
C ILE A 27 6.24 18.67 6.25
N LEU A 28 6.71 19.14 7.42
CA LEU A 28 7.89 18.56 8.09
C LEU A 28 7.64 17.11 8.54
N CYS A 29 6.43 16.78 8.98
CA CYS A 29 6.08 15.42 9.39
C CYS A 29 5.98 14.45 8.20
N ILE A 30 5.55 14.92 7.08
CA ILE A 30 5.50 14.13 5.85
C ILE A 30 6.92 13.92 5.28
N CYS A 31 7.72 14.96 5.23
CA CYS A 31 9.12 14.91 4.73
C CYS A 31 10.11 14.21 5.66
N UNK A 32 9.87 14.08 6.70
CA UNK A 32 10.80 13.59 7.65
C UNK A 32 10.72 12.11 7.89
N UNK A 33 10.21 11.64 7.19
CA UNK A 33 10.03 10.27 7.36
C UNK A 33 11.24 9.46 7.11
N UNK A 34 11.88 9.77 6.40
CA UNK A 34 12.98 8.95 6.18
C UNK A 34 14.03 9.29 7.17
N UNK A 35 14.24 8.51 7.72
CA UNK A 35 15.39 8.59 8.44
C UNK A 35 16.40 8.99 7.51
N ALA A 36 17.41 9.55 7.92
CA ALA A 36 18.54 9.89 7.10
C ALA A 36 19.31 8.59 6.73
N MET A 37 18.90 7.95 5.69
CA MET A 37 19.63 6.77 5.17
C MET A 37 20.79 7.26 4.31
N GLU A 38 21.97 6.68 4.50
CA GLU A 38 23.18 6.97 3.72
C GLU A 38 23.74 5.69 3.10
N ALA A 39 23.95 5.71 1.79
CA ALA A 39 24.71 4.64 1.13
C ALA A 39 26.20 4.82 1.48
N CYS A 40 26.83 3.75 1.92
CA CYS A 40 28.25 3.74 2.30
C CYS A 40 29.04 2.96 1.25
N LYS A 41 30.31 3.30 1.13
CA LYS A 41 31.23 2.52 0.28
C LYS A 41 31.51 1.17 0.94
N ALA A 42 31.78 0.17 0.15
CA ALA A 42 32.23 -1.14 0.67
C ALA A 42 33.41 -0.92 1.63
N GLY A 43 33.36 -1.60 2.75
CA GLY A 43 34.36 -1.43 3.81
C GLY A 43 33.99 -0.35 4.84
N ALA A 44 32.75 0.10 4.87
CA ALA A 44 32.24 1.06 5.87
C ALA A 44 32.26 0.49 7.31
N GLU A 45 32.65 -0.75 7.48
CA GLU A 45 32.76 -1.42 8.78
C GLU A 45 33.72 -0.70 9.76
N SER A 46 34.61 0.16 9.28
CA SER A 46 35.50 0.96 10.12
C SER A 46 34.97 2.38 10.40
N ASP A 47 33.77 2.71 9.91
CA ASP A 47 33.22 4.07 9.99
C ASP A 47 32.66 4.36 11.38
N SER A 48 33.33 5.24 12.12
CA SER A 48 32.98 5.63 13.50
C SER A 48 31.69 6.45 13.63
N ARG A 49 31.08 6.85 12.49
CA ARG A 49 29.77 7.53 12.53
C ARG A 49 28.67 6.61 13.04
N PHE A 50 28.82 5.31 12.86
CA PHE A 50 27.84 4.31 13.28
C PHE A 50 28.15 3.80 14.69
N ASP A 51 27.11 3.55 15.48
CA ASP A 51 27.24 3.10 16.87
C ASP A 51 26.83 1.62 17.06
N GLY A 52 26.64 0.88 15.95
CA GLY A 52 26.41 -0.55 15.92
C GLY A 52 26.24 -1.04 14.50
N VAL A 53 26.66 -2.27 14.23
CA VAL A 53 26.44 -2.95 12.94
C VAL A 53 25.24 -3.89 13.08
N VAL A 54 24.40 -3.95 12.05
CA VAL A 54 23.37 -4.99 11.89
C VAL A 54 23.78 -5.81 10.68
N LEU A 55 24.27 -7.01 10.92
CA LEU A 55 24.77 -7.92 9.88
C LEU A 55 23.67 -8.92 9.52
N VAL A 56 23.23 -8.89 8.27
CA VAL A 56 22.24 -9.85 7.74
C VAL A 56 23.01 -10.88 6.91
N SER A 57 22.92 -12.14 7.27
CA SER A 57 23.68 -13.22 6.62
C SER A 57 22.96 -14.56 6.72
N ASP A 58 23.24 -15.42 5.73
CA ASP A 58 22.76 -16.81 5.70
C ASP A 58 23.65 -17.75 6.50
N SER A 59 24.82 -17.30 6.95
CA SER A 59 25.78 -18.14 7.65
C SER A 59 26.77 -17.30 8.46
N LEU A 60 27.14 -17.80 9.64
CA LEU A 60 28.20 -17.20 10.47
C LEU A 60 29.53 -17.14 9.72
N ASN A 61 29.80 -18.14 8.86
CA ASN A 61 31.08 -18.26 8.14
C ASN A 61 31.26 -17.20 7.05
N ASN A 62 30.17 -16.57 6.63
CA ASN A 62 30.19 -15.52 5.60
C ASN A 62 30.35 -14.10 6.18
N ALA A 63 30.50 -13.97 7.49
CA ALA A 63 30.41 -12.69 8.20
C ALA A 63 31.69 -11.85 8.18
N SER A 64 32.62 -12.12 7.24
CA SER A 64 33.88 -11.38 7.04
C SER A 64 34.64 -11.05 8.33
N SER A 65 34.87 -9.79 8.66
CA SER A 65 35.63 -9.37 9.85
C SER A 65 34.98 -9.74 11.18
N HIS A 66 33.71 -10.12 11.19
CA HIS A 66 32.98 -10.47 12.42
C HIS A 66 32.98 -11.98 12.74
N VAL A 67 33.43 -12.83 11.82
CA VAL A 67 33.32 -14.30 11.89
C VAL A 67 33.80 -14.86 13.24
N GLU A 68 34.98 -14.48 13.67
CA GLU A 68 35.55 -15.02 14.92
C GLU A 68 34.68 -14.74 16.15
N HIS A 69 34.17 -13.49 16.25
CA HIS A 69 33.31 -13.09 17.38
C HIS A 69 31.97 -13.83 17.36
N LEU A 70 31.37 -14.00 16.17
CA LEU A 70 30.10 -14.70 15.99
C LEU A 70 30.23 -16.21 16.29
N LEU A 71 31.29 -16.84 15.78
CA LEU A 71 31.58 -18.26 16.04
C LEU A 71 31.88 -18.52 17.52
N ASN A 72 32.50 -17.58 18.21
CA ASN A 72 32.73 -17.73 19.66
C ASN A 72 31.40 -17.61 20.41
N GLN A 73 30.49 -16.74 19.97
CA GLN A 73 29.17 -16.64 20.60
C GLN A 73 28.33 -17.91 20.37
N SER A 74 28.40 -18.53 19.18
CA SER A 74 27.62 -19.74 18.89
C SER A 74 28.09 -20.94 19.74
N LYS A 75 29.36 -20.95 20.23
CA LYS A 75 29.84 -21.95 21.17
C LYS A 75 29.25 -21.77 22.58
N VAL A 76 28.84 -20.51 22.90
CA VAL A 76 28.24 -20.19 24.21
C VAL A 76 26.72 -20.41 24.16
N ASP A 77 26.10 -20.10 23.02
CA ASP A 77 24.65 -20.15 22.83
C ASP A 77 24.32 -20.88 21.52
N ALA A 78 23.86 -22.12 21.64
CA ALA A 78 23.55 -22.98 20.50
C ALA A 78 22.41 -22.40 19.64
N ALA A 79 21.49 -21.59 20.20
CA ALA A 79 20.40 -20.97 19.46
C ALA A 79 20.87 -19.76 18.66
N PHE A 80 22.06 -19.23 18.91
CA PHE A 80 22.55 -17.99 18.30
C PHE A 80 22.58 -18.04 16.77
N GLU A 81 22.89 -19.20 16.21
CA GLU A 81 22.98 -19.36 14.75
C GLU A 81 21.61 -19.16 14.07
N ASP A 82 20.54 -19.61 14.71
CA ASP A 82 19.17 -19.52 14.16
C ASP A 82 18.42 -18.25 14.61
N GLU A 83 18.64 -17.81 15.84
CA GLU A 83 17.86 -16.69 16.42
C GLU A 83 18.57 -15.34 16.28
N GLY A 84 19.88 -15.36 16.13
CA GLY A 84 20.70 -14.15 16.10
C GLY A 84 20.88 -13.55 17.49
N GLY A 85 21.51 -12.39 17.55
CA GLY A 85 21.76 -11.71 18.82
C GLY A 85 22.77 -10.59 18.68
N ILE A 86 23.18 -10.01 19.80
CA ILE A 86 24.20 -8.96 19.84
C ILE A 86 25.47 -9.49 20.46
N VAL A 87 26.61 -9.17 19.85
CA VAL A 87 27.93 -9.58 20.33
C VAL A 87 28.89 -8.39 20.36
N ALA A 88 29.89 -8.46 21.25
CA ALA A 88 31.02 -7.54 21.23
C ALA A 88 31.94 -7.89 20.06
N THR A 89 32.36 -6.89 19.30
CA THR A 89 33.19 -7.06 18.11
C THR A 89 34.28 -6.00 18.03
N SER A 90 35.20 -6.16 17.07
CA SER A 90 36.29 -5.21 16.79
C SER A 90 35.85 -3.98 16.01
N HIS A 91 34.61 -3.90 15.55
CA HIS A 91 34.07 -2.70 14.91
C HIS A 91 34.23 -1.48 15.85
N PRO A 92 34.49 -0.28 15.35
CA PRO A 92 34.63 0.92 16.20
C PRO A 92 33.49 1.17 17.18
N SER A 93 32.27 0.72 16.84
CA SER A 93 31.11 0.77 17.76
C SER A 93 31.19 -0.25 18.90
N GLY A 94 32.10 -1.24 18.81
CA GLY A 94 32.28 -2.32 19.78
C GLY A 94 31.19 -3.40 19.75
N ARG A 95 30.20 -3.32 18.85
CA ARG A 95 29.05 -4.25 18.90
C ARG A 95 28.42 -4.50 17.54
N THR A 96 28.03 -5.75 17.32
CA THR A 96 27.34 -6.20 16.10
C THR A 96 26.11 -6.99 16.48
N VAL A 97 25.00 -6.71 15.83
CA VAL A 97 23.76 -7.52 15.87
C VAL A 97 23.80 -8.48 14.68
N TYR A 98 23.81 -9.76 14.94
CA TYR A 98 23.70 -10.80 13.92
C TYR A 98 22.21 -11.08 13.68
N ALA A 99 21.79 -11.02 12.43
CA ALA A 99 20.40 -11.23 12.00
C ALA A 99 20.39 -12.33 10.93
N PRO A 100 20.19 -13.60 11.31
CA PRO A 100 20.24 -14.71 10.37
C PRO A 100 19.07 -14.72 9.40
N LEU A 101 19.34 -15.05 8.14
CA LEU A 101 18.31 -15.23 7.09
C LEU A 101 17.52 -16.54 7.27
N GLY A 102 18.06 -17.48 8.05
CA GLY A 102 17.51 -18.83 8.11
C GLY A 102 17.82 -19.61 6.84
N ALA A 103 17.24 -20.79 6.71
CA ALA A 103 17.48 -21.67 5.57
C ALA A 103 16.81 -21.11 4.29
N LEU A 104 17.60 -20.93 3.26
CA LEU A 104 17.14 -20.39 1.95
C LEU A 104 16.88 -21.50 0.92
N ASN A 105 16.94 -22.77 1.32
CA ASN A 105 16.84 -23.92 0.40
C ASN A 105 15.68 -24.87 0.75
N LYS A 106 14.68 -24.40 1.47
CA LYS A 106 13.48 -25.17 1.79
C LYS A 106 12.38 -24.92 0.76
N ASP A 107 11.44 -25.84 0.65
CA ASP A 107 10.29 -25.73 -0.28
C ASP A 107 9.47 -24.44 -0.08
N PHE A 108 9.51 -23.91 1.12
CA PHE A 108 8.75 -22.72 1.51
C PHE A 108 9.61 -21.44 1.61
N SER A 109 10.92 -21.53 1.30
CA SER A 109 11.81 -20.36 1.38
C SER A 109 11.50 -19.35 0.27
N ASP A 110 11.48 -18.06 0.62
CA ASP A 110 11.27 -17.00 -0.34
C ASP A 110 12.01 -15.71 0.08
N VAL A 111 11.89 -14.67 -0.73
CA VAL A 111 12.65 -13.42 -0.54
C VAL A 111 12.31 -12.68 0.76
N ARG A 112 11.16 -12.97 1.38
CA ARG A 112 10.75 -12.33 2.64
C ARG A 112 11.75 -12.55 3.77
N SER A 113 12.46 -13.67 3.77
CA SER A 113 13.52 -13.94 4.77
C SER A 113 14.49 -12.77 4.90
N TYR A 114 14.85 -12.13 3.79
CA TYR A 114 15.76 -10.98 3.78
C TYR A 114 15.19 -9.77 4.53
N GLY A 115 13.93 -9.44 4.26
CA GLY A 115 13.27 -8.32 4.93
C GLY A 115 13.01 -8.59 6.42
N GLU A 116 12.57 -9.80 6.73
CA GLU A 116 12.27 -10.23 8.11
C GLU A 116 13.53 -10.21 8.98
N ALA A 117 14.65 -10.74 8.47
CA ALA A 117 15.93 -10.73 9.19
C ALA A 117 16.39 -9.28 9.44
N ALA A 118 16.35 -8.43 8.41
CA ALA A 118 16.75 -7.02 8.56
C ALA A 118 15.84 -6.28 9.55
N GLU A 119 14.53 -6.49 9.47
CA GLU A 119 13.56 -5.89 10.39
C GLU A 119 13.83 -6.32 11.84
N LYS A 120 14.03 -7.62 12.06
CA LYS A 120 14.36 -8.20 13.38
C LYS A 120 15.69 -7.63 13.89
N GLY A 121 16.70 -7.57 13.03
CA GLY A 121 18.03 -7.04 13.38
C GLY A 121 17.98 -5.56 13.80
N ILE A 122 17.28 -4.71 13.03
CA ILE A 122 17.14 -3.29 13.37
C ILE A 122 16.35 -3.14 14.69
N LYS A 123 15.25 -3.86 14.87
CA LYS A 123 14.50 -3.84 16.15
C LYS A 123 15.39 -4.22 17.33
N ARG A 124 16.22 -5.25 17.16
CA ARG A 124 17.18 -5.68 18.20
C ARG A 124 18.24 -4.60 18.48
N ALA A 125 18.74 -3.96 17.42
CA ALA A 125 19.72 -2.86 17.53
C ALA A 125 19.12 -1.68 18.33
N LEU A 126 17.91 -1.26 17.97
CA LEU A 126 17.21 -0.17 18.68
C LEU A 126 17.02 -0.51 20.17
N SER A 127 16.63 -1.76 20.46
CA SER A 127 16.46 -2.23 21.85
C SER A 127 17.77 -2.25 22.64
N ALA A 128 18.90 -2.37 21.94
CA ALA A 128 20.25 -2.29 22.56
C ALA A 128 20.77 -0.85 22.68
N GLY A 129 19.94 0.16 22.32
CA GLY A 129 20.32 1.56 22.40
C GLY A 129 21.17 2.05 21.24
N ILE A 130 21.22 1.32 20.12
CA ILE A 130 21.89 1.75 18.90
C ILE A 130 20.99 2.79 18.22
N LYS A 131 21.54 3.98 17.92
CA LYS A 131 20.82 5.09 17.29
C LYS A 131 21.29 5.35 15.86
N ARG A 132 22.46 4.86 15.50
CA ARG A 132 23.04 5.04 14.17
C ARG A 132 23.52 3.68 13.64
N PRO A 133 22.57 2.74 13.36
CA PRO A 133 22.96 1.42 12.86
C PRO A 133 23.55 1.49 11.45
N LEU A 134 24.56 0.65 11.20
CA LEU A 134 25.05 0.33 9.85
C LEU A 134 24.45 -1.02 9.48
N LEU A 135 23.57 -1.03 8.47
CA LEU A 135 23.02 -2.28 7.92
C LEU A 135 24.04 -2.84 6.92
N SER A 136 24.66 -3.95 7.27
CA SER A 136 25.67 -4.63 6.45
C SER A 136 25.03 -5.87 5.83
N LEU A 137 24.97 -5.92 4.51
CA LEU A 137 24.33 -6.98 3.72
C LEU A 137 25.37 -7.68 2.87
N LEU A 138 25.42 -8.98 2.99
CA LEU A 138 26.31 -9.80 2.17
C LEU A 138 25.69 -10.02 0.76
N PRO A 139 26.47 -10.45 -0.23
CA PRO A 139 25.90 -10.80 -1.54
C PRO A 139 24.76 -11.79 -1.41
N VAL A 140 23.68 -11.56 -2.15
CA VAL A 140 22.50 -12.43 -2.12
C VAL A 140 22.83 -13.84 -2.60
N ALA A 141 22.05 -14.83 -2.14
CA ALA A 141 22.17 -16.21 -2.58
C ALA A 141 22.06 -16.31 -4.11
N ASN A 142 22.85 -17.17 -4.73
CA ASN A 142 22.87 -17.36 -6.19
C ASN A 142 21.65 -18.14 -6.67
N ASN A 143 20.48 -17.49 -6.60
CA ASN A 143 19.21 -18.01 -7.03
C ASN A 143 18.35 -16.83 -7.52
N PRO A 144 17.79 -16.87 -8.73
CA PRO A 144 16.98 -15.75 -9.26
C PRO A 144 15.87 -15.27 -8.35
N MET A 145 15.32 -16.13 -7.50
CA MET A 145 14.29 -15.79 -6.51
C MET A 145 14.78 -14.69 -5.55
N TYR A 146 16.06 -14.68 -5.21
CA TYR A 146 16.65 -13.74 -4.24
C TYR A 146 17.33 -12.54 -4.89
N LYS A 147 17.19 -12.37 -6.21
CA LYS A 147 17.82 -11.29 -6.99
C LYS A 147 17.73 -9.92 -6.32
N HIS A 148 16.59 -9.63 -5.67
CA HIS A 148 16.35 -8.35 -4.99
C HIS A 148 16.48 -8.45 -3.46
N GLY A 149 17.15 -9.47 -2.94
CA GLY A 149 17.30 -9.70 -1.48
C GLY A 149 17.84 -8.49 -0.73
N ASN A 150 18.87 -7.82 -1.26
CA ASN A 150 19.42 -6.61 -0.62
C ASN A 150 18.38 -5.48 -0.56
N LEU A 151 17.62 -5.26 -1.64
CA LEU A 151 16.55 -4.27 -1.64
C LEU A 151 15.48 -4.62 -0.59
N VAL A 152 15.07 -5.90 -0.54
CA VAL A 152 14.06 -6.38 0.43
C VAL A 152 14.57 -6.23 1.87
N SER A 153 15.88 -6.49 2.11
CA SER A 153 16.50 -6.24 3.42
C SER A 153 16.40 -4.77 3.84
N VAL A 154 16.74 -3.86 2.91
CA VAL A 154 16.65 -2.42 3.20
C VAL A 154 15.21 -2.03 3.49
N LEU A 155 14.24 -2.53 2.72
CA LEU A 155 12.81 -2.25 2.94
C LEU A 155 12.33 -2.80 4.29
N GLY A 156 12.86 -3.95 4.74
CA GLY A 156 12.59 -4.51 6.07
C GLY A 156 13.17 -3.64 7.18
N ALA A 157 14.42 -3.17 7.00
CA ALA A 157 15.06 -2.25 7.95
C ALA A 157 14.24 -0.94 8.08
N LEU A 158 13.80 -0.37 6.96
CA LEU A 158 12.98 0.84 6.93
C LEU A 158 11.60 0.61 7.56
N GLN A 159 11.03 -0.59 7.41
CA GLN A 159 9.79 -0.99 8.09
C GLN A 159 9.95 -0.91 9.61
N ALA A 160 11.07 -1.40 10.14
CA ALA A 160 11.37 -1.32 11.59
C ALA A 160 11.43 0.14 12.07
N LEU A 161 11.91 1.03 11.23
CA LEU A 161 12.12 2.45 11.57
C LEU A 161 10.85 3.32 11.39
N TYR A 162 9.83 2.83 10.71
CA TYR A 162 8.60 3.61 10.48
C TYR A 162 7.95 4.01 11.81
N VAL A 163 7.50 5.26 11.89
CA VAL A 163 6.76 5.80 13.03
C VAL A 163 5.39 6.28 12.50
N PRO A 164 4.26 5.83 13.09
CA PRO A 164 2.93 6.26 12.64
C PRO A 164 2.74 7.78 12.66
N LEU A 165 1.94 8.29 11.72
CA LEU A 165 1.68 9.72 11.56
C LEU A 165 1.21 10.38 12.86
N GLU A 166 0.29 9.74 13.59
CA GLU A 166 -0.23 10.28 14.86
C GLU A 166 0.86 10.45 15.90
N VAL A 167 1.83 9.54 15.92
CA VAL A 167 2.97 9.63 16.85
C VAL A 167 3.88 10.78 16.44
N ARG A 168 4.16 10.91 15.12
CA ARG A 168 5.03 12.00 14.62
C ARG A 168 4.41 13.38 14.89
N GLU A 169 3.08 13.50 14.77
CA GLU A 169 2.37 14.76 15.00
C GLU A 169 2.15 15.06 16.50
N GLY A 170 1.80 14.03 17.28
CA GLY A 170 1.42 14.19 18.68
C GLY A 170 2.58 14.15 19.67
N LEU A 171 3.69 13.48 19.30
CA LEU A 171 4.86 13.27 20.15
C LEU A 171 6.15 13.50 19.33
N PRO A 172 6.44 14.75 18.97
CA PRO A 172 7.58 15.04 18.07
C PRO A 172 8.93 14.47 18.53
N GLU A 173 9.13 14.32 19.84
CA GLU A 173 10.35 13.73 20.40
C GLU A 173 10.47 12.24 20.06
N LYS A 174 9.39 11.59 19.63
CA LYS A 174 9.36 10.18 19.21
C LYS A 174 9.22 10.03 17.69
N ALA A 175 9.35 11.13 16.94
CA ALA A 175 9.19 11.13 15.48
C ALA A 175 10.21 10.24 14.75
N HIS A 176 11.33 9.95 15.39
CA HIS A 176 12.40 9.11 14.82
C HIS A 176 12.86 8.05 15.82
N LYS A 177 12.99 6.81 15.36
CA LYS A 177 13.53 5.70 16.16
C LYS A 177 15.06 5.65 16.09
N ALA A 178 15.65 6.18 15.02
CA ALA A 178 17.09 6.24 14.79
C ALA A 178 17.47 7.63 14.27
N GLU A 179 18.74 8.01 14.49
CA GLU A 179 19.29 9.28 13.99
C GLU A 179 19.70 9.18 12.52
N MET A 180 20.17 8.00 12.13
CA MET A 180 20.53 7.68 10.75
C MET A 180 20.55 6.17 10.57
N LEU A 181 20.53 5.72 9.31
CA LEU A 181 20.74 4.33 8.90
C LEU A 181 21.84 4.33 7.84
N GLY A 182 22.92 3.62 8.10
CA GLY A 182 23.96 3.37 7.08
C GLY A 182 23.62 2.11 6.30
N LEU A 183 24.01 2.07 5.02
CA LEU A 183 23.84 0.90 4.17
C LEU A 183 25.18 0.51 3.57
N ASP A 184 25.64 -0.70 3.87
CA ASP A 184 26.84 -1.31 3.29
C ASP A 184 26.45 -2.61 2.60
N CYS A 185 26.43 -2.61 1.28
CA CYS A 185 26.10 -3.78 0.47
C CYS A 185 26.64 -3.60 -0.95
N PRO A 186 26.71 -4.68 -1.74
CA PRO A 186 26.95 -4.53 -3.18
C PRO A 186 25.91 -3.59 -3.79
N ASP A 187 26.36 -2.69 -4.67
CA ASP A 187 25.49 -1.72 -5.37
C ASP A 187 24.69 -0.81 -4.41
N ALA A 188 25.25 -0.47 -3.24
CA ALA A 188 24.58 0.31 -2.19
C ALA A 188 23.91 1.58 -2.71
N GLU A 189 24.53 2.30 -3.67
CA GLU A 189 23.96 3.55 -4.20
C GLU A 189 22.65 3.33 -4.97
N SER A 190 22.61 2.31 -5.83
CA SER A 190 21.38 2.00 -6.61
C SER A 190 20.29 1.43 -5.71
N VAL A 191 20.66 0.51 -4.80
CA VAL A 191 19.72 -0.05 -3.82
C VAL A 191 19.13 1.06 -2.92
N HIS A 192 19.99 1.95 -2.43
CA HIS A 192 19.58 3.10 -1.59
C HIS A 192 18.54 3.97 -2.31
N LYS A 193 18.84 4.36 -3.55
CA LYS A 193 17.98 5.25 -4.33
C LYS A 193 16.59 4.64 -4.57
N LEU A 194 16.57 3.37 -4.99
CA LEU A 194 15.32 2.65 -5.24
C LEU A 194 14.55 2.41 -3.94
N ALA A 195 15.25 1.97 -2.88
CA ALA A 195 14.61 1.72 -1.58
C ALA A 195 13.93 2.98 -1.03
N LEU A 196 14.57 4.15 -1.15
CA LEU A 196 13.96 5.41 -0.69
C LEU A 196 12.70 5.75 -1.49
N ALA A 197 12.74 5.60 -2.81
CA ALA A 197 11.57 5.88 -3.65
C ALA A 197 10.38 4.98 -3.27
N LEU A 198 10.66 3.68 -3.07
CA LEU A 198 9.63 2.72 -2.66
C LEU A 198 9.11 3.01 -1.24
N GLU A 199 10.03 3.33 -0.31
CA GLU A 199 9.65 3.58 1.07
C GLU A 199 8.86 4.88 1.23
N ASN A 200 9.17 5.93 0.47
CA ASN A 200 8.37 7.16 0.48
C ASN A 200 6.92 6.86 0.09
N GLY A 201 6.72 6.00 -0.91
CA GLY A 201 5.38 5.51 -1.24
C GLY A 201 4.76 4.72 -0.10
N ARG A 202 5.51 3.76 0.49
CA ARG A 202 5.00 2.93 1.58
C ARG A 202 4.62 3.76 2.81
N ILE A 203 5.40 4.82 3.12
CA ILE A 203 5.07 5.74 4.21
C ILE A 203 3.71 6.41 3.94
N ALA A 204 3.50 6.95 2.74
CA ALA A 204 2.23 7.56 2.38
C ALA A 204 1.05 6.57 2.52
N GLY A 205 1.24 5.34 2.06
CA GLY A 205 0.24 4.28 2.20
C GLY A 205 -0.07 3.93 3.67
N ARG A 206 0.98 3.83 4.50
CA ARG A 206 0.82 3.54 5.93
C ARG A 206 0.17 4.71 6.69
N ASP A 207 0.54 5.93 6.36
CA ASP A 207 -0.02 7.14 6.99
C ASP A 207 -1.52 7.21 6.72
N ILE A 208 -1.92 7.11 5.46
CA ILE A 208 -3.35 7.15 5.10
C ILE A 208 -4.07 5.92 5.68
N GLY A 209 -3.55 4.72 5.41
CA GLY A 209 -4.22 3.46 5.77
C GLY A 209 -4.31 3.22 7.27
N GLY A 210 -3.30 3.62 8.03
CA GLY A 210 -3.19 3.33 9.47
C GLY A 210 -3.87 4.33 10.39
N SER A 211 -4.05 5.56 9.94
CA SER A 211 -4.57 6.64 10.80
C SER A 211 -6.05 6.43 11.15
N ASP A 212 -6.44 6.89 12.34
CA ASP A 212 -7.77 6.71 12.88
C ASP A 212 -8.84 7.40 12.02
N PRO A 213 -10.12 6.95 12.10
CA PRO A 213 -11.15 7.39 11.16
C PRO A 213 -11.61 8.85 11.33
N GLU A 214 -11.43 9.45 12.49
CA GLU A 214 -11.74 10.88 12.68
C GLU A 214 -10.62 11.75 12.14
N ARG A 215 -9.37 11.35 12.43
CA ARG A 215 -8.18 12.06 11.98
C ARG A 215 -7.99 11.96 10.47
N MET A 216 -8.22 10.77 9.89
CA MET A 216 -8.00 10.52 8.45
C MET A 216 -9.31 10.30 7.71
N ALA A 217 -10.29 11.17 7.97
CA ALA A 217 -11.57 11.24 7.27
C ALA A 217 -11.34 11.81 5.83
N PRO A 218 -12.31 11.71 4.90
CA PRO A 218 -12.03 12.04 3.49
C PRO A 218 -11.45 13.44 3.25
N PRO A 219 -11.91 14.54 3.90
CA PRO A 219 -11.26 15.85 3.70
C PRO A 219 -9.82 15.90 4.22
N ARG A 220 -9.47 15.15 5.29
CA ARG A 220 -8.09 15.09 5.75
C ARG A 220 -7.20 14.30 4.79
N VAL A 221 -7.74 13.24 4.17
CA VAL A 221 -7.03 12.53 3.10
C VAL A 221 -6.76 13.49 1.93
N GLU A 222 -7.76 14.29 1.51
CA GLU A 222 -7.56 15.33 0.49
C GLU A 222 -6.40 16.25 0.87
N GLN A 223 -6.41 16.77 2.09
CA GLN A 223 -5.36 17.67 2.58
C GLN A 223 -3.99 16.98 2.55
N TYR A 224 -3.88 15.76 3.10
CA TYR A 224 -2.63 14.98 3.13
C TYR A 224 -2.08 14.77 1.72
N VAL A 225 -2.94 14.40 0.78
CA VAL A 225 -2.54 14.12 -0.62
C VAL A 225 -2.08 15.41 -1.32
N ARG A 226 -2.75 16.54 -1.08
CA ARG A 226 -2.32 17.83 -1.63
C ARG A 226 -0.94 18.23 -1.09
N GLU A 227 -0.71 18.01 0.21
CA GLU A 227 0.59 18.27 0.86
C GLU A 227 1.67 17.31 0.32
N LEU A 228 1.33 16.04 0.17
CA LEU A 228 2.25 14.99 -0.33
C LEU A 228 2.76 15.29 -1.75
N PHE A 229 1.91 15.87 -2.59
CA PHE A 229 2.24 16.14 -3.99
C PHE A 229 2.46 17.63 -4.29
N ASP A 230 2.59 18.47 -3.26
CA ASP A 230 2.89 19.90 -3.47
C ASP A 230 4.25 20.06 -4.17
N GLY A 231 4.26 20.77 -5.30
CA GLY A 231 5.47 20.97 -6.10
C GLY A 231 5.98 19.72 -6.83
N SER A 232 5.21 18.63 -6.85
CA SER A 232 5.60 17.37 -7.48
C SER A 232 5.18 17.29 -8.95
N SER A 233 5.50 16.19 -9.62
CA SER A 233 5.09 15.92 -10.99
C SER A 233 3.67 15.33 -11.10
N VAL A 234 3.01 15.09 -9.96
CA VAL A 234 1.66 14.53 -9.91
C VAL A 234 0.63 15.64 -9.73
N ASN A 235 -0.29 15.77 -10.66
CA ASN A 235 -1.41 16.73 -10.55
C ASN A 235 -2.52 16.12 -9.68
N VAL A 236 -3.03 16.90 -8.72
CA VAL A 236 -4.10 16.49 -7.79
C VAL A 236 -5.39 17.24 -8.14
N GLU A 237 -6.40 16.49 -8.58
CA GLU A 237 -7.74 17.02 -8.85
C GLU A 237 -8.73 16.40 -7.85
N VAL A 238 -9.61 17.21 -7.25
CA VAL A 238 -10.55 16.71 -6.24
C VAL A 238 -11.98 17.13 -6.60
N ILE A 239 -12.88 16.15 -6.58
CA ILE A 239 -14.32 16.39 -6.73
C ILE A 239 -14.91 16.30 -5.32
N SER A 240 -15.39 17.43 -4.80
CA SER A 240 -15.96 17.54 -3.46
C SER A 240 -17.37 18.13 -3.44
N ASP A 241 -17.81 18.70 -4.56
CA ASP A 241 -19.16 19.25 -4.70
C ASP A 241 -20.18 18.10 -4.71
N LEU A 242 -21.11 18.10 -3.76
CA LEU A 242 -22.09 17.03 -3.59
C LEU A 242 -22.99 16.84 -4.80
N LYS A 243 -23.41 17.93 -5.45
CA LYS A 243 -24.26 17.84 -6.67
C LYS A 243 -23.53 17.16 -7.82
N THR A 244 -22.24 17.48 -7.99
CA THR A 244 -21.38 16.82 -8.98
C THR A 244 -21.22 15.34 -8.64
N ILE A 245 -20.99 15.03 -7.36
CA ILE A 245 -20.84 13.65 -6.88
C ILE A 245 -22.13 12.86 -7.15
N GLU A 246 -23.29 13.41 -6.79
CA GLU A 246 -24.60 12.77 -7.00
C GLU A 246 -24.87 12.48 -8.48
N LYS A 247 -24.50 13.44 -9.35
CA LYS A 247 -24.75 13.32 -10.79
C LYS A 247 -23.76 12.37 -11.48
N GLU A 248 -22.47 12.50 -11.18
CA GLU A 248 -21.40 11.81 -11.91
C GLU A 248 -21.02 10.46 -11.29
N TYR A 249 -21.31 10.25 -9.99
CA TYR A 249 -20.93 9.05 -9.25
C TYR A 249 -22.07 8.59 -8.33
N PRO A 250 -23.24 8.26 -8.89
CA PRO A 250 -24.43 7.98 -8.06
C PRO A 250 -24.30 6.79 -7.09
N LEU A 251 -23.56 5.73 -7.44
CA LEU A 251 -23.31 4.60 -6.52
C LEU A 251 -22.40 5.02 -5.36
N PHE A 252 -21.37 5.83 -5.65
CA PHE A 252 -20.50 6.41 -4.61
C PHE A 252 -21.33 7.36 -3.74
N ALA A 253 -22.18 8.20 -4.35
CA ALA A 253 -23.03 9.17 -3.64
C ALA A 253 -23.96 8.47 -2.65
N ALA A 254 -24.53 7.31 -3.03
CA ALA A 254 -25.41 6.54 -2.16
C ALA A 254 -24.68 6.12 -0.87
N VAL A 255 -23.47 5.59 -0.99
CA VAL A 255 -22.66 5.23 0.19
C VAL A 255 -22.34 6.47 1.03
N ASN A 256 -22.02 7.58 0.37
CA ASN A 256 -21.54 8.79 1.04
C ASN A 256 -22.63 9.56 1.79
N ARG A 257 -23.92 9.43 1.38
CA ARG A 257 -24.96 10.33 1.91
C ARG A 257 -25.20 10.19 3.41
N CYS A 258 -24.89 9.04 4.03
CA CYS A 258 -24.97 8.86 5.49
C CYS A 258 -24.03 9.82 6.25
N ALA A 259 -23.00 10.34 5.58
CA ALA A 259 -21.94 11.13 6.23
C ALA A 259 -21.98 12.61 5.85
N ASN A 260 -22.82 13.00 4.90
CA ASN A 260 -22.80 14.37 4.34
C ASN A 260 -23.19 15.46 5.34
N ASP A 261 -23.98 15.13 6.35
CA ASP A 261 -24.43 16.09 7.38
C ASP A 261 -23.30 16.47 8.34
N VAL A 262 -22.15 15.75 8.27
CA VAL A 262 -20.96 16.02 9.08
C VAL A 262 -19.84 16.46 8.14
N PRO A 263 -19.59 17.77 7.98
CA PRO A 263 -18.65 18.27 6.95
C PRO A 263 -17.27 17.60 6.93
N ARG A 264 -16.74 17.24 8.11
CA ARG A 264 -15.43 16.57 8.19
C ARG A 264 -15.46 15.11 7.70
N HIS A 265 -16.66 14.55 7.42
CA HIS A 265 -16.82 13.19 6.87
C HIS A 265 -17.28 13.20 5.41
N ALA A 266 -17.53 14.37 4.83
CA ALA A 266 -18.04 14.49 3.46
C ALA A 266 -17.07 13.88 2.44
N GLY A 267 -17.60 13.04 1.56
CA GLY A 267 -16.79 12.26 0.62
C GLY A 267 -15.97 13.08 -0.38
N ARG A 268 -14.98 12.43 -0.95
CA ARG A 268 -14.07 13.00 -1.95
C ARG A 268 -13.76 11.98 -3.01
N VAL A 269 -13.84 12.36 -4.29
CA VAL A 269 -13.20 11.59 -5.37
C VAL A 269 -11.93 12.36 -5.73
N ILE A 270 -10.76 11.74 -5.50
CA ILE A 270 -9.47 12.39 -5.70
C ILE A 270 -8.76 11.71 -6.87
N TYR A 271 -8.40 12.48 -7.89
CA TYR A 271 -7.62 12.01 -9.03
C TYR A 271 -6.17 12.49 -8.91
N LEU A 272 -5.26 11.57 -9.14
CA LEU A 272 -3.80 11.78 -9.14
C LEU A 272 -3.33 11.45 -10.54
N ARG A 273 -2.77 12.44 -11.26
CA ARG A 273 -2.39 12.28 -12.66
C ARG A 273 -0.91 12.56 -12.85
N TYR A 274 -0.22 11.61 -13.45
CA TYR A 274 1.19 11.71 -13.83
C TYR A 274 1.32 11.39 -15.31
N LYS A 275 2.14 12.16 -16.02
CA LYS A 275 2.44 11.89 -17.42
C LYS A 275 3.96 11.98 -17.63
N GLY A 276 4.55 10.91 -18.12
CA GLY A 276 5.97 10.85 -18.43
C GLY A 276 6.37 11.83 -19.52
N SER A 277 7.62 12.25 -19.49
CA SER A 277 8.15 13.28 -20.42
C SER A 277 8.48 12.76 -21.82
N GLY A 278 8.51 11.43 -22.00
CA GLY A 278 8.80 10.80 -23.29
C GLY A 278 7.56 10.27 -24.00
N PRO A 279 7.72 9.54 -25.09
CA PRO A 279 6.60 8.88 -25.76
C PRO A 279 5.90 7.89 -24.81
N ILE A 280 4.60 8.04 -24.64
CA ILE A 280 3.81 7.15 -23.76
C ILE A 280 3.66 5.79 -24.47
N GLU A 281 4.03 4.72 -23.76
CA GLU A 281 3.91 3.34 -24.22
C GLU A 281 2.78 2.59 -23.51
N LYS A 282 2.40 3.07 -22.31
CA LYS A 282 1.36 2.45 -21.50
C LYS A 282 0.64 3.49 -20.64
N THR A 283 -0.68 3.36 -20.55
CA THR A 283 -1.51 4.16 -19.65
C THR A 283 -2.08 3.25 -18.55
N ILE A 284 -1.85 3.62 -17.30
CA ILE A 284 -2.21 2.83 -16.11
C ILE A 284 -3.34 3.55 -15.37
N TYR A 285 -4.46 2.87 -15.15
CA TYR A 285 -5.60 3.40 -14.43
C TYR A 285 -5.82 2.60 -13.15
N LEU A 286 -5.75 3.25 -11.99
CA LEU A 286 -5.92 2.61 -10.69
C LEU A 286 -7.08 3.24 -9.95
N VAL A 287 -8.01 2.43 -9.43
CA VAL A 287 -9.10 2.91 -8.56
C VAL A 287 -8.95 2.25 -7.20
N GLY A 288 -8.81 3.05 -6.16
CA GLY A 288 -8.69 2.56 -4.79
C GLY A 288 -9.99 2.70 -3.99
N LYS A 289 -10.37 1.63 -3.28
CA LYS A 289 -11.40 1.71 -2.24
C LYS A 289 -10.88 2.58 -1.11
N GLY A 290 -11.66 3.61 -0.74
CA GLY A 290 -11.27 4.57 0.30
C GLY A 290 -12.32 4.75 1.38
N VAL A 291 -12.87 3.66 1.90
CA VAL A 291 -13.86 3.73 2.98
C VAL A 291 -13.12 4.04 4.29
N THR A 292 -13.22 5.29 4.74
CA THR A 292 -12.44 5.77 5.90
C THR A 292 -12.83 5.11 7.20
N TYR A 293 -14.08 4.69 7.31
CA TYR A 293 -14.54 3.76 8.33
C TYR A 293 -15.80 3.04 7.83
N ASP A 294 -15.85 1.73 8.03
CA ASP A 294 -16.98 0.92 7.59
C ASP A 294 -17.72 0.34 8.79
N THR A 295 -18.91 0.88 9.08
CA THR A 295 -19.79 0.35 10.13
C THR A 295 -20.68 -0.78 9.60
N GLY A 296 -20.66 -1.05 8.28
CA GLY A 296 -21.62 -1.90 7.59
C GLY A 296 -22.85 -1.13 7.09
N GLY A 297 -22.96 0.16 7.42
CA GLY A 297 -24.15 0.94 7.11
C GLY A 297 -25.35 0.41 7.91
N CYS A 298 -26.52 0.34 7.29
CA CYS A 298 -27.74 -0.17 7.95
C CYS A 298 -27.67 -1.68 8.22
N ASP A 299 -26.84 -2.43 7.48
CA ASP A 299 -26.48 -3.84 7.79
C ASP A 299 -25.29 -3.84 8.76
N ILE A 300 -25.48 -3.26 9.94
CA ILE A 300 -24.41 -2.90 10.87
C ILE A 300 -23.56 -4.10 11.29
N LYS A 301 -22.26 -3.92 11.29
CA LYS A 301 -21.29 -4.93 11.74
C LYS A 301 -21.45 -5.17 13.24
N ALA A 302 -21.86 -6.36 13.62
CA ALA A 302 -22.11 -6.75 15.01
C ALA A 302 -21.11 -7.82 15.45
N GLY A 303 -21.06 -8.13 16.74
CA GLY A 303 -20.23 -9.19 17.28
C GLY A 303 -18.72 -8.92 17.25
N GLY A 304 -18.32 -7.65 17.32
CA GLY A 304 -16.90 -7.28 17.43
C GLY A 304 -16.15 -7.15 16.10
N VAL A 305 -16.80 -7.39 14.97
CA VAL A 305 -16.13 -7.37 13.65
C VAL A 305 -15.96 -5.96 13.06
N MET A 306 -16.39 -4.93 13.78
CA MET A 306 -16.21 -3.53 13.35
C MET A 306 -14.79 -3.00 13.63
N ALA A 307 -14.11 -3.54 14.63
CA ALA A 307 -12.74 -3.14 14.94
C ALA A 307 -11.84 -3.38 13.73
N CYS A 308 -10.88 -2.50 13.50
CA CYS A 308 -9.98 -2.48 12.34
C CYS A 308 -10.57 -1.83 11.07
N MET A 309 -11.85 -1.49 11.05
CA MET A 309 -12.51 -0.94 9.85
C MET A 309 -12.00 0.46 9.44
N HIS A 310 -11.12 1.10 10.21
CA HIS A 310 -10.37 2.28 9.76
C HIS A 310 -9.39 1.93 8.63
N ARG A 311 -9.00 0.63 8.48
CA ARG A 311 -8.13 0.12 7.43
C ARG A 311 -8.84 -0.02 6.08
N ASP A 312 -10.15 0.21 6.05
CA ASP A 312 -10.97 -0.04 4.85
C ASP A 312 -10.73 0.99 3.74
N LYS A 313 -9.80 1.90 3.95
CA LYS A 313 -9.29 2.87 2.96
C LYS A 313 -7.92 2.48 2.39
N CYS A 314 -7.39 1.29 2.74
CA CYS A 314 -6.05 0.89 2.30
C CYS A 314 -5.94 0.73 0.78
N GLY A 315 -7.05 0.48 0.07
CA GLY A 315 -7.04 0.49 -1.40
C GLY A 315 -6.66 1.86 -1.98
N SER A 316 -7.31 2.92 -1.49
CA SER A 316 -6.97 4.31 -1.86
C SER A 316 -5.58 4.70 -1.36
N ALA A 317 -5.22 4.25 -0.17
CA ALA A 317 -3.87 4.48 0.37
C ALA A 317 -2.79 3.88 -0.56
N ALA A 318 -3.04 2.68 -1.09
CA ALA A 318 -2.13 2.03 -2.04
C ALA A 318 -2.03 2.81 -3.36
N VAL A 319 -3.13 3.40 -3.83
CA VAL A 319 -3.11 4.26 -5.03
C VAL A 319 -2.21 5.48 -4.78
N ALA A 320 -2.40 6.21 -3.67
CA ALA A 320 -1.55 7.36 -3.32
C ALA A 320 -0.09 6.95 -3.18
N ALA A 321 0.15 5.80 -2.54
CA ALA A 321 1.50 5.24 -2.33
C ALA A 321 2.19 4.94 -3.67
N PHE A 322 1.51 4.27 -4.60
CA PHE A 322 2.07 3.97 -5.92
C PHE A 322 2.35 5.26 -6.69
N MET A 323 1.42 6.24 -6.64
CA MET A 323 1.63 7.55 -7.28
C MET A 323 2.86 8.27 -6.69
N LYS A 324 3.13 8.10 -5.38
CA LYS A 324 4.35 8.67 -4.76
C LYS A 324 5.61 7.96 -5.29
N VAL A 325 5.58 6.65 -5.47
CA VAL A 325 6.69 5.92 -6.12
C VAL A 325 6.92 6.45 -7.55
N VAL A 326 5.84 6.64 -8.30
CA VAL A 326 5.91 7.19 -9.67
C VAL A 326 6.53 8.60 -9.68
N ASP A 327 6.13 9.45 -8.73
CA ASP A 327 6.69 10.80 -8.58
C ASP A 327 8.19 10.78 -8.27
N GLU A 328 8.63 9.85 -7.42
CA GLU A 328 10.06 9.71 -7.05
C GLU A 328 10.91 9.19 -8.22
N LEU A 329 10.40 8.18 -8.94
CA LEU A 329 11.14 7.51 -10.01
C LEU A 329 11.04 8.21 -11.37
N LYS A 330 9.98 8.99 -11.58
CA LYS A 330 9.74 9.78 -12.81
C LYS A 330 9.90 9.00 -14.10
N PRO A 331 9.18 7.87 -14.27
CA PRO A 331 9.28 7.09 -15.50
C PRO A 331 8.83 7.93 -16.71
N THR A 332 9.60 7.87 -17.80
CA THR A 332 9.39 8.76 -18.94
C THR A 332 8.32 8.27 -19.93
N ASN A 333 8.01 6.97 -19.92
CA ASN A 333 7.22 6.33 -20.99
C ASN A 333 5.83 5.84 -20.53
N VAL A 334 5.38 6.26 -19.34
CA VAL A 334 4.05 5.87 -18.84
C VAL A 334 3.19 7.09 -18.50
N GLU A 335 1.89 6.92 -18.64
CA GLU A 335 0.89 7.82 -18.07
C GLU A 335 0.17 7.04 -16.95
N VAL A 336 0.00 7.65 -15.78
CA VAL A 336 -0.66 7.01 -14.63
C VAL A 336 -1.78 7.89 -14.12
N VAL A 337 -2.97 7.31 -14.00
CA VAL A 337 -4.14 7.98 -13.43
C VAL A 337 -4.61 7.15 -12.23
N GLY A 338 -4.37 7.67 -11.04
CA GLY A 338 -4.89 7.09 -9.80
C GLY A 338 -6.16 7.80 -9.38
N ALA A 339 -7.16 7.04 -8.92
CA ALA A 339 -8.40 7.60 -8.37
C ALA A 339 -8.65 7.01 -6.98
N MET A 340 -8.93 7.88 -6.01
CA MET A 340 -9.19 7.49 -4.62
C MET A 340 -10.67 7.78 -4.33
N ALA A 341 -11.47 6.73 -4.07
CA ALA A 341 -12.91 6.84 -3.81
C ALA A 341 -13.14 6.97 -2.29
N MET A 342 -12.95 8.18 -1.76
CA MET A 342 -12.93 8.43 -0.31
C MET A 342 -14.33 8.69 0.23
N VAL A 343 -14.88 7.74 1.00
CA VAL A 343 -16.22 7.81 1.61
C VAL A 343 -16.16 7.34 3.07
N ARG A 344 -17.25 7.52 3.79
CA ARG A 344 -17.50 6.85 5.09
C ARG A 344 -18.80 6.06 4.96
N ASN A 345 -18.82 4.80 5.36
CA ASN A 345 -20.04 3.99 5.44
C ASN A 345 -20.53 3.99 6.88
N SER A 346 -21.70 4.55 7.11
CA SER A 346 -22.22 4.69 8.48
C SER A 346 -23.76 4.62 8.50
N VAL A 347 -24.32 4.71 9.70
CA VAL A 347 -25.77 4.72 9.93
C VAL A 347 -26.25 6.17 10.02
N GLY A 348 -27.38 6.46 9.45
CA GLY A 348 -27.99 7.78 9.52
C GLY A 348 -29.36 7.77 8.85
N SER A 349 -30.14 8.82 9.08
CA SER A 349 -31.47 8.95 8.47
C SER A 349 -31.43 9.04 6.95
N ASN A 350 -30.31 9.49 6.40
CA ASN A 350 -30.09 9.61 4.96
C ASN A 350 -29.20 8.47 4.40
N ALA A 351 -28.90 7.45 5.22
CA ALA A 351 -28.12 6.30 4.75
C ALA A 351 -28.89 5.50 3.70
N TYR A 352 -28.17 4.94 2.74
CA TYR A 352 -28.79 4.06 1.75
C TYR A 352 -29.16 2.73 2.44
N VAL A 353 -30.17 2.06 1.90
CA VAL A 353 -30.73 0.85 2.52
C VAL A 353 -30.94 -0.25 1.47
N SER A 354 -31.11 -1.47 1.94
CA SER A 354 -31.48 -2.61 1.09
C SER A 354 -32.78 -2.30 0.35
N ASP A 355 -32.87 -2.81 -0.87
CA ASP A 355 -33.98 -2.65 -1.83
C ASP A 355 -33.98 -1.32 -2.59
N GLU A 356 -33.15 -0.34 -2.24
CA GLU A 356 -32.99 0.83 -3.11
C GLU A 356 -32.46 0.41 -4.48
N ILE A 357 -32.95 1.11 -5.53
CA ILE A 357 -32.47 0.93 -6.90
C ILE A 357 -31.77 2.21 -7.32
N ILE A 358 -30.48 2.10 -7.60
CA ILE A 358 -29.64 3.25 -7.94
C ILE A 358 -29.07 3.02 -9.34
N THR A 359 -29.22 3.99 -10.23
CA THR A 359 -28.66 3.89 -11.58
C THR A 359 -27.22 4.36 -11.57
N SER A 360 -26.28 3.48 -11.92
CA SER A 360 -24.84 3.78 -11.95
C SER A 360 -24.51 4.78 -13.08
N ARG A 361 -23.29 5.34 -13.06
CA ARG A 361 -22.74 6.17 -14.15
C ARG A 361 -22.85 5.46 -15.52
N ALA A 362 -22.69 4.13 -15.54
CA ALA A 362 -22.80 3.32 -16.78
C ALA A 362 -24.23 3.10 -17.26
N GLY A 363 -25.22 3.62 -16.53
CA GLY A 363 -26.65 3.46 -16.84
C GLY A 363 -27.24 2.13 -16.35
N VAL A 364 -26.53 1.40 -15.48
CA VAL A 364 -26.97 0.10 -14.97
C VAL A 364 -27.80 0.32 -13.69
N ARG A 365 -29.02 -0.24 -13.66
CA ARG A 365 -29.91 -0.16 -12.48
C ARG A 365 -29.47 -1.23 -11.47
N VAL A 366 -28.99 -0.77 -10.32
CA VAL A 366 -28.40 -1.62 -9.27
C VAL A 366 -29.35 -1.68 -8.09
N ARG A 367 -29.85 -2.87 -7.73
CA ARG A 367 -30.59 -3.09 -6.48
C ARG A 367 -29.60 -3.37 -5.36
N VAL A 368 -29.69 -2.61 -4.29
CA VAL A 368 -28.89 -2.81 -3.08
C VAL A 368 -29.41 -4.06 -2.36
N GLY A 369 -28.51 -4.99 -2.03
CA GLY A 369 -28.86 -6.18 -1.25
C GLY A 369 -28.27 -6.16 0.15
N ASN A 370 -27.16 -5.43 0.35
CA ASN A 370 -26.45 -5.42 1.64
C ASN A 370 -25.58 -4.17 1.72
N THR A 371 -25.88 -3.29 2.67
CA THR A 371 -25.13 -2.02 2.82
C THR A 371 -23.69 -2.23 3.32
N ASP A 372 -23.34 -3.44 3.81
CA ASP A 372 -21.96 -3.82 4.18
C ASP A 372 -21.14 -4.26 2.95
N ALA A 373 -21.71 -4.14 1.75
CA ALA A 373 -20.99 -4.36 0.48
C ALA A 373 -20.83 -3.01 -0.26
N GLU A 374 -20.45 -1.99 0.46
CA GLU A 374 -20.35 -0.57 0.05
C GLU A 374 -19.14 -0.30 -0.85
N GLY A 375 -18.02 -1.00 -0.62
CA GLY A 375 -16.76 -0.74 -1.32
C GLY A 375 -16.88 -0.91 -2.83
N ARG A 376 -17.58 -1.96 -3.28
CA ARG A 376 -17.81 -2.18 -4.71
C ARG A 376 -18.69 -1.08 -5.32
N MET A 377 -19.63 -0.53 -4.54
CA MET A 377 -20.48 0.60 -4.96
C MET A 377 -19.62 1.87 -5.11
N ALA A 378 -18.80 2.17 -4.10
CA ALA A 378 -17.95 3.36 -4.08
C ALA A 378 -16.98 3.39 -5.26
N MET A 379 -16.48 2.23 -5.72
CA MET A 379 -15.50 2.15 -6.81
C MET A 379 -16.12 2.12 -8.21
N ALA A 380 -17.33 1.57 -8.37
CA ALA A 380 -17.87 1.24 -9.69
C ALA A 380 -18.02 2.46 -10.62
N ASP A 381 -18.53 3.59 -10.12
CA ASP A 381 -18.70 4.79 -10.93
C ASP A 381 -17.36 5.48 -11.22
N VAL A 382 -16.45 5.45 -10.26
CA VAL A 382 -15.08 5.99 -10.44
C VAL A 382 -14.36 5.18 -11.53
N LEU A 383 -14.51 3.85 -11.50
CA LEU A 383 -13.96 2.97 -12.54
C LEU A 383 -14.62 3.23 -13.89
N CYS A 384 -15.94 3.46 -13.92
CA CYS A 384 -16.65 3.81 -15.15
C CYS A 384 -16.05 5.07 -15.79
N LYS A 385 -15.79 6.11 -14.99
CA LYS A 385 -15.16 7.36 -15.46
C LYS A 385 -13.77 7.07 -16.07
N LEU A 386 -12.93 6.29 -15.39
CA LEU A 386 -11.60 5.95 -15.91
C LEU A 386 -11.68 5.02 -17.13
N LYS A 387 -12.67 4.14 -17.21
CA LYS A 387 -12.94 3.31 -18.39
C LYS A 387 -13.25 4.18 -19.62
N GLU A 388 -14.03 5.23 -19.43
CA GLU A 388 -14.37 6.17 -20.52
C GLU A 388 -13.11 6.85 -21.07
N GLU A 389 -12.14 7.18 -20.22
CA GLU A 389 -10.84 7.73 -20.63
C GLU A 389 -9.98 6.65 -21.31
N ALA A 390 -9.99 5.43 -20.76
CA ALA A 390 -9.15 4.31 -21.21
C ALA A 390 -9.45 3.87 -22.65
N VAL A 391 -10.70 4.04 -23.11
CA VAL A 391 -11.11 3.66 -24.47
C VAL A 391 -10.21 4.32 -25.54
N ASN A 392 -9.69 5.51 -25.26
CA ASN A 392 -8.88 6.28 -26.22
C ASN A 392 -7.39 6.35 -25.79
N ALA A 393 -7.01 5.65 -24.75
CA ALA A 393 -5.65 5.72 -24.21
C ALA A 393 -4.69 4.74 -24.89
N ILE A 394 -3.40 5.01 -24.79
CA ILE A 394 -2.35 4.16 -25.36
C ILE A 394 -2.13 2.95 -24.45
N ASN A 395 -2.38 1.74 -24.99
CA ASN A 395 -2.12 0.47 -24.29
C ASN A 395 -2.66 0.53 -22.85
N PRO A 396 -3.96 0.79 -22.66
CA PRO A 396 -4.52 1.02 -21.33
C PRO A 396 -4.57 -0.27 -20.49
N GLN A 397 -4.41 -0.11 -19.18
CA GLN A 397 -4.64 -1.20 -18.22
C GLN A 397 -5.31 -0.61 -16.99
N LEU A 398 -6.43 -1.22 -16.57
CA LEU A 398 -7.22 -0.75 -15.43
C LEU A 398 -7.09 -1.72 -14.26
N MET A 399 -7.03 -1.18 -13.04
CA MET A 399 -7.07 -2.01 -11.83
C MET A 399 -7.94 -1.36 -10.75
N THR A 400 -8.63 -2.18 -9.98
CA THR A 400 -9.22 -1.74 -8.69
C THR A 400 -8.43 -2.39 -7.55
N ILE A 401 -8.19 -1.63 -6.47
CA ILE A 401 -7.46 -2.08 -5.28
C ILE A 401 -8.37 -1.84 -4.06
N ALA A 402 -8.64 -2.89 -3.31
CA ALA A 402 -9.64 -2.76 -2.23
C ALA A 402 -9.41 -3.75 -1.09
N THR A 403 -9.58 -3.29 0.13
CA THR A 403 -9.81 -4.15 1.29
C THR A 403 -11.28 -4.56 1.22
N LEU A 404 -11.58 -5.59 0.40
CA LEU A 404 -12.96 -5.76 -0.03
C LEU A 404 -13.73 -6.83 0.71
N THR A 405 -13.10 -7.99 0.98
CA THR A 405 -13.90 -9.10 1.50
C THR A 405 -13.21 -9.82 2.68
N GLY A 406 -14.01 -10.14 3.70
CA GLY A 406 -13.59 -11.08 4.74
C GLY A 406 -13.30 -12.47 4.16
N HIS A 407 -13.91 -12.80 3.03
CA HIS A 407 -13.68 -14.06 2.33
C HIS A 407 -12.24 -14.16 1.80
N ALA A 408 -11.65 -13.07 1.32
CA ALA A 408 -10.25 -13.05 0.90
C ALA A 408 -9.34 -13.44 2.08
N TYR A 409 -9.56 -12.82 3.25
CA TYR A 409 -8.79 -13.13 4.46
C TYR A 409 -8.90 -14.63 4.83
N LEU A 410 -10.12 -15.18 4.79
CA LEU A 410 -10.35 -16.59 5.12
C LEU A 410 -9.75 -17.56 4.11
N THR A 411 -9.63 -17.12 2.85
CA THR A 411 -9.15 -17.98 1.77
C THR A 411 -7.63 -18.07 1.72
N VAL A 412 -6.93 -16.93 1.82
CA VAL A 412 -5.47 -16.88 1.60
C VAL A 412 -4.68 -16.52 2.85
N GLY A 413 -5.29 -15.91 3.86
CA GLY A 413 -4.62 -15.50 5.10
C GLY A 413 -3.69 -14.30 4.92
N GLU A 414 -3.19 -13.80 6.03
CA GLU A 414 -2.13 -12.77 6.01
C GLU A 414 -0.80 -13.39 5.55
N PRO A 415 0.02 -12.71 4.78
CA PRO A 415 -0.10 -11.37 4.20
C PRO A 415 -0.38 -11.38 2.68
N TYR A 416 -1.27 -12.20 2.21
CA TYR A 416 -1.47 -12.45 0.77
C TYR A 416 -2.59 -11.56 0.19
N SER A 417 -2.30 -10.93 -0.97
CA SER A 417 -3.31 -10.26 -1.81
C SER A 417 -3.92 -11.25 -2.79
N ILE A 418 -5.17 -11.03 -3.19
CA ILE A 418 -5.79 -11.81 -4.28
C ILE A 418 -5.87 -10.93 -5.53
N ILE A 419 -5.57 -11.51 -6.70
CA ILE A 419 -5.75 -10.82 -7.98
C ILE A 419 -6.66 -11.64 -8.89
N LEU A 420 -7.60 -10.94 -9.57
CA LEU A 420 -8.58 -11.54 -10.49
C LEU A 420 -8.60 -10.73 -11.79
N ASP A 421 -8.39 -11.40 -12.90
CA ASP A 421 -8.39 -10.80 -14.24
C ASP A 421 -9.75 -10.94 -14.93
N ASN A 422 -10.14 -9.92 -15.72
CA ASN A 422 -11.17 -10.09 -16.74
C ASN A 422 -10.56 -10.80 -17.96
N GLY A 423 -11.37 -11.11 -18.97
CA GLY A 423 -10.91 -11.85 -20.16
C GLY A 423 -9.72 -11.21 -20.87
N PRO A 424 -9.76 -9.91 -21.22
CA PRO A 424 -8.61 -9.23 -21.84
C PRO A 424 -7.33 -9.27 -20.99
N ALA A 425 -7.41 -9.04 -19.67
CA ALA A 425 -6.24 -9.09 -18.79
C ALA A 425 -5.67 -10.52 -18.68
N ALA A 426 -6.56 -11.52 -18.59
CA ALA A 426 -6.16 -12.93 -18.54
C ALA A 426 -5.38 -13.35 -19.80
N ARG A 427 -5.80 -12.87 -20.99
CA ARG A 427 -5.07 -13.12 -22.26
C ARG A 427 -3.67 -12.50 -22.25
N GLN A 428 -3.47 -11.43 -21.48
CA GLN A 428 -2.17 -10.77 -21.31
C GLN A 428 -1.38 -11.32 -20.12
N GLU A 429 -1.94 -12.30 -19.41
CA GLU A 429 -1.35 -12.92 -18.21
C GLU A 429 -1.01 -11.90 -17.12
N VAL A 430 -1.88 -10.89 -16.94
CA VAL A 430 -1.62 -9.79 -15.99
C VAL A 430 -1.43 -10.32 -14.57
N SER A 431 -2.36 -11.15 -14.10
CA SER A 431 -2.29 -11.72 -12.74
C SER A 431 -1.01 -12.49 -12.48
N LYS A 432 -0.55 -13.30 -13.45
CA LYS A 432 0.71 -14.03 -13.36
C LYS A 432 1.91 -13.10 -13.23
N LYS A 433 1.97 -12.08 -14.09
CA LYS A 433 3.09 -11.11 -14.11
C LYS A 433 3.13 -10.29 -12.83
N VAL A 434 1.97 -9.92 -12.27
CA VAL A 434 1.89 -9.22 -10.98
C VAL A 434 2.36 -10.15 -9.84
N GLN A 435 1.93 -11.42 -9.85
CA GLN A 435 2.36 -12.41 -8.85
C GLN A 435 3.88 -12.61 -8.92
N GLU A 436 4.44 -12.77 -10.13
CA GLU A 436 5.88 -12.91 -10.32
C GLU A 436 6.65 -11.67 -9.80
N ALA A 437 6.14 -10.48 -10.09
CA ALA A 437 6.72 -9.22 -9.59
C ALA A 437 6.69 -9.16 -8.06
N GLY A 438 5.56 -9.56 -7.46
CA GLY A 438 5.38 -9.60 -6.01
C GLY A 438 6.31 -10.62 -5.33
N ASN A 439 6.45 -11.80 -5.93
CA ASN A 439 7.33 -12.86 -5.40
C ASN A 439 8.79 -12.40 -5.29
N LEU A 440 9.22 -11.51 -6.18
CA LEU A 440 10.60 -10.98 -6.14
C LEU A 440 10.83 -9.94 -5.04
N LEU A 441 9.75 -9.37 -4.48
CA LEU A 441 9.86 -8.26 -3.50
C LEU A 441 9.14 -8.54 -2.18
N GLY A 442 8.57 -9.74 -2.02
CA GLY A 442 7.88 -10.13 -0.79
C GLY A 442 6.47 -9.52 -0.64
N ASP A 443 5.86 -9.08 -1.75
CA ASP A 443 4.50 -8.51 -1.77
C ASP A 443 3.58 -9.53 -2.47
N MET A 444 3.20 -10.56 -1.74
CA MET A 444 2.70 -11.84 -2.27
C MET A 444 1.26 -11.78 -2.79
N PHE A 445 1.02 -12.52 -3.88
CA PHE A 445 -0.30 -12.63 -4.51
C PHE A 445 -0.74 -14.07 -4.71
N GLU A 446 -2.04 -14.31 -4.49
CA GLU A 446 -2.73 -15.52 -4.93
C GLU A 446 -3.65 -15.16 -6.10
N ILE A 447 -3.62 -15.98 -7.15
CA ILE A 447 -4.43 -15.76 -8.35
C ILE A 447 -5.78 -16.47 -8.20
N SER A 448 -6.86 -15.72 -8.39
CA SER A 448 -8.20 -16.28 -8.39
C SER A 448 -8.86 -16.01 -9.76
N THR A 449 -9.99 -16.65 -10.03
CA THR A 449 -10.62 -16.61 -11.37
C THR A 449 -12.10 -16.26 -11.27
N ILE A 450 -12.51 -15.25 -12.04
CA ILE A 450 -13.92 -14.90 -12.21
C ILE A 450 -14.56 -15.91 -13.18
N ARG A 451 -15.73 -16.44 -12.83
CA ARG A 451 -16.44 -17.47 -13.62
C ARG A 451 -17.85 -16.99 -13.96
N LYS A 452 -18.54 -17.71 -14.83
CA LYS A 452 -19.92 -17.39 -15.24
C LYS A 452 -20.88 -17.29 -14.04
N GLU A 453 -20.62 -18.09 -13.00
CA GLU A 453 -21.44 -18.12 -11.79
C GLU A 453 -21.37 -16.80 -11.03
N ASP A 454 -20.21 -16.12 -11.07
CA ASP A 454 -20.03 -14.84 -10.41
C ASP A 454 -20.86 -13.73 -11.09
N TYR A 455 -20.90 -13.75 -12.43
CA TYR A 455 -21.77 -12.85 -13.19
C TYR A 455 -23.25 -13.20 -12.97
N ALA A 456 -23.58 -14.50 -12.98
CA ALA A 456 -24.94 -14.98 -12.76
C ALA A 456 -25.48 -14.60 -11.37
N PHE A 457 -24.60 -14.59 -10.35
CA PHE A 457 -24.92 -14.17 -8.98
C PHE A 457 -25.54 -12.76 -8.96
N HIS A 458 -25.04 -11.88 -9.82
CA HIS A 458 -25.47 -10.48 -9.86
C HIS A 458 -26.59 -10.20 -10.87
N LYS A 459 -27.09 -11.21 -11.58
CA LYS A 459 -28.16 -11.01 -12.54
C LYS A 459 -29.43 -10.52 -11.82
N GLY A 460 -30.07 -9.48 -12.33
CA GLY A 460 -31.33 -8.97 -11.83
C GLY A 460 -32.42 -10.06 -11.77
N LYS A 461 -33.24 -10.01 -10.75
CA LYS A 461 -34.31 -11.02 -10.50
C LYS A 461 -35.68 -10.51 -10.94
N SER A 462 -35.78 -9.23 -11.31
CA SER A 462 -37.04 -8.60 -11.68
C SER A 462 -36.82 -7.58 -12.81
N GLU A 463 -37.90 -6.93 -13.24
CA GLU A 463 -37.84 -5.86 -14.23
C GLU A 463 -37.35 -4.52 -13.65
N TYR A 464 -37.24 -4.42 -12.32
CA TYR A 464 -36.82 -3.19 -11.66
C TYR A 464 -35.32 -2.93 -11.77
N GLU A 465 -34.52 -4.01 -11.69
CA GLU A 465 -33.05 -3.87 -11.66
C GLU A 465 -32.38 -4.67 -12.80
N ASP A 466 -31.21 -4.23 -13.23
CA ASP A 466 -30.35 -4.95 -14.17
C ASP A 466 -29.42 -5.88 -13.40
N VAL A 467 -28.91 -5.43 -12.23
CA VAL A 467 -28.01 -6.21 -11.40
C VAL A 467 -28.39 -6.09 -9.91
N LEU A 468 -28.08 -7.15 -9.16
CA LEU A 468 -28.11 -7.16 -7.70
C LEU A 468 -26.71 -6.81 -7.19
N GLN A 469 -26.62 -5.87 -6.25
CA GLN A 469 -25.34 -5.48 -5.66
C GLN A 469 -24.73 -6.62 -4.83
N CYS A 470 -25.54 -7.33 -4.06
CA CYS A 470 -25.12 -8.44 -3.19
C CYS A 470 -26.34 -9.25 -2.76
N ASN A 471 -26.11 -10.41 -2.12
CA ASN A 471 -27.16 -11.13 -1.38
C ASN A 471 -27.21 -10.59 0.07
N ASN A 472 -28.06 -11.18 0.90
CA ASN A 472 -28.28 -10.80 2.31
C ASN A 472 -27.44 -11.64 3.28
N LEU A 473 -26.48 -12.43 2.79
CA LEU A 473 -25.64 -13.27 3.64
C LEU A 473 -24.34 -12.50 4.00
N PRO A 474 -23.77 -12.77 5.16
CA PRO A 474 -22.42 -12.28 5.47
C PRO A 474 -21.43 -12.71 4.39
N SER A 475 -20.44 -11.87 4.07
CA SER A 475 -19.48 -12.15 3.01
C SER A 475 -18.76 -13.49 3.22
N SER A 476 -18.44 -13.84 4.48
CA SER A 476 -17.78 -15.11 4.84
C SER A 476 -18.64 -16.34 4.57
N ARG A 477 -19.96 -16.19 4.43
CA ARG A 477 -20.90 -17.28 4.12
C ARG A 477 -21.34 -17.32 2.67
N THR A 478 -20.94 -16.33 1.87
CA THR A 478 -21.31 -16.26 0.45
C THR A 478 -20.29 -17.09 -0.36
N PRO A 479 -20.72 -18.17 -1.03
CA PRO A 479 -19.79 -18.90 -1.89
C PRO A 479 -19.17 -17.97 -2.92
N ARG A 480 -17.88 -18.17 -3.21
CA ARG A 480 -17.13 -17.32 -4.13
C ARG A 480 -17.19 -15.85 -3.73
N GLY A 481 -17.03 -15.59 -2.42
CA GLY A 481 -17.27 -14.27 -1.82
C GLY A 481 -16.27 -13.19 -2.23
N HIS A 482 -15.06 -13.54 -2.74
CA HIS A 482 -14.13 -12.56 -3.28
C HIS A 482 -14.19 -12.45 -4.81
N GLN A 483 -14.74 -13.47 -5.52
CA GLN A 483 -14.89 -13.43 -6.97
C GLN A 483 -16.13 -12.63 -7.39
N ALA A 484 -17.26 -12.86 -6.72
CA ALA A 484 -18.51 -12.17 -7.04
C ALA A 484 -18.36 -10.62 -7.01
N PRO A 485 -17.75 -10.00 -5.99
CA PRO A 485 -17.54 -8.54 -6.02
C PRO A 485 -16.80 -8.02 -7.24
N ALA A 486 -15.80 -8.76 -7.74
CA ALA A 486 -15.08 -8.37 -8.96
C ALA A 486 -16.02 -8.38 -10.18
N ALA A 487 -16.89 -9.41 -10.28
CA ALA A 487 -17.89 -9.47 -11.35
C ALA A 487 -18.89 -8.29 -11.25
N PHE A 488 -19.33 -7.93 -10.02
CA PHE A 488 -20.19 -6.76 -9.82
C PHE A 488 -19.53 -5.49 -10.36
N ILE A 489 -18.28 -5.25 -9.99
CA ILE A 489 -17.54 -4.05 -10.40
C ILE A 489 -17.49 -3.97 -11.93
N ILE A 490 -17.25 -5.10 -12.63
CA ILE A 490 -17.24 -5.17 -14.10
C ILE A 490 -18.63 -4.79 -14.66
N LEU A 491 -19.71 -5.35 -14.08
CA LEU A 491 -21.08 -5.13 -14.55
C LEU A 491 -21.52 -3.67 -14.30
N ALA A 492 -21.39 -3.19 -13.08
CA ALA A 492 -21.89 -1.89 -12.65
C ALA A 492 -21.13 -0.72 -13.30
N SER A 493 -19.84 -0.90 -13.63
CA SER A 493 -19.03 0.10 -14.33
C SER A 493 -19.21 0.06 -15.86
N GLY A 494 -19.89 -0.96 -16.38
CA GLY A 494 -20.05 -1.14 -17.83
C GLY A 494 -18.82 -1.72 -18.52
N LEU A 495 -17.83 -2.20 -17.76
CA LEU A 495 -16.63 -2.85 -18.33
C LEU A 495 -16.96 -4.16 -19.06
N ASN A 496 -18.10 -4.79 -18.76
CA ASN A 496 -18.54 -5.99 -19.46
C ASN A 496 -18.73 -5.73 -20.97
N LYS A 497 -18.93 -4.47 -21.40
CA LYS A 497 -19.01 -4.11 -22.82
C LYS A 497 -17.62 -4.04 -23.48
N HIS A 498 -16.57 -4.13 -22.70
CA HIS A 498 -15.16 -4.06 -23.10
C HIS A 498 -14.44 -5.40 -22.81
N GLY A 499 -15.18 -6.50 -22.83
CA GLY A 499 -14.66 -7.86 -22.71
C GLY A 499 -13.94 -8.31 -23.97
N ILE A 500 -13.65 -9.62 -24.05
CA ILE A 500 -12.92 -10.22 -25.18
C ILE A 500 -13.67 -10.07 -26.52
N ASP A 501 -14.98 -9.95 -26.46
CA ASP A 501 -15.89 -9.81 -27.60
C ASP A 501 -16.28 -8.36 -27.85
N GLY A 502 -15.81 -7.42 -27.03
CA GLY A 502 -16.10 -5.99 -27.19
C GLY A 502 -15.29 -5.37 -28.34
N ALA A 503 -15.83 -4.30 -28.94
CA ALA A 503 -15.15 -3.58 -30.02
C ALA A 503 -13.80 -2.98 -29.57
N VAL A 504 -13.71 -2.59 -28.30
CA VAL A 504 -12.46 -2.06 -27.69
C VAL A 504 -12.26 -2.83 -26.38
N PRO A 505 -11.58 -3.99 -26.43
CA PRO A 505 -11.32 -4.76 -25.20
C PRO A 505 -10.37 -4.00 -24.26
N LEU A 506 -10.72 -3.94 -22.97
CA LEU A 506 -9.93 -3.24 -21.96
C LEU A 506 -9.45 -4.25 -20.89
N PRO A 507 -8.15 -4.44 -20.73
CA PRO A 507 -7.62 -5.29 -19.65
C PRO A 507 -7.94 -4.66 -18.29
N PHE A 508 -8.56 -5.48 -17.41
CA PHE A 508 -8.93 -5.06 -16.06
C PHE A 508 -8.58 -6.16 -15.07
N SER A 509 -7.98 -5.77 -13.95
CA SER A 509 -7.73 -6.69 -12.83
C SER A 509 -8.28 -6.08 -11.53
N HIS A 510 -8.86 -6.93 -10.69
CA HIS A 510 -9.30 -6.56 -9.35
C HIS A 510 -8.33 -7.14 -8.33
N LEU A 511 -7.85 -6.29 -7.41
CA LEU A 511 -6.93 -6.68 -6.34
C LEU A 511 -7.67 -6.55 -5.01
N ASP A 512 -7.93 -7.70 -4.35
CA ASP A 512 -8.50 -7.73 -3.01
C ASP A 512 -7.35 -7.88 -2.00
N ILE A 513 -7.06 -6.78 -1.30
CA ILE A 513 -5.95 -6.67 -0.34
C ILE A 513 -6.44 -6.74 1.11
N ALA A 514 -7.66 -7.26 1.35
CA ALA A 514 -8.21 -7.32 2.71
C ALA A 514 -7.28 -8.09 3.66
N ALA A 515 -6.74 -9.23 3.20
CA ALA A 515 -5.82 -10.04 4.00
C ALA A 515 -4.42 -9.41 4.10
N ALA A 516 -3.99 -8.68 3.05
CA ALA A 516 -2.63 -8.14 2.96
C ALA A 516 -2.46 -6.75 3.58
N SER A 517 -3.53 -6.14 4.11
CA SER A 517 -3.48 -4.76 4.62
C SER A 517 -2.61 -4.58 5.88
N GLY A 518 -2.15 -5.68 6.46
CA GLY A 518 -1.24 -5.71 7.62
C GLY A 518 -1.95 -6.05 8.93
N PRO A 519 -1.19 -6.44 9.94
CA PRO A 519 -1.75 -6.93 11.21
C PRO A 519 -2.51 -5.84 11.97
N PHE A 520 -3.50 -6.26 12.74
CA PHE A 520 -4.22 -5.36 13.65
C PHE A 520 -4.33 -6.03 15.04
N PRO A 521 -3.95 -5.30 16.12
CA PRO A 521 -3.27 -3.99 16.10
C PRO A 521 -1.86 -4.08 15.49
N GLY A 522 -1.41 -3.02 14.81
CA GLY A 522 -0.10 -2.98 14.16
C GLY A 522 -0.02 -1.96 13.04
N ILE A 523 1.08 -2.01 12.31
CA ILE A 523 1.36 -1.08 11.20
C ILE A 523 0.82 -1.68 9.89
N PRO A 524 0.12 -0.89 9.05
CA PRO A 524 -0.31 -1.41 7.74
C PRO A 524 0.89 -1.76 6.84
N SER A 525 0.68 -2.71 5.95
CA SER A 525 1.72 -3.21 5.04
C SER A 525 2.05 -2.24 3.90
N SER A 526 1.06 -1.47 3.47
CA SER A 526 1.07 -0.71 2.21
C SER A 526 1.06 -1.60 0.95
N ALA A 527 0.60 -2.86 1.07
CA ALA A 527 0.38 -3.72 -0.10
C ALA A 527 -0.65 -3.07 -1.03
N PRO A 528 -0.55 -3.22 -2.36
CA PRO A 528 0.41 -4.04 -3.11
C PRO A 528 1.47 -3.19 -3.85
N VAL A 529 1.99 -2.18 -3.22
CA VAL A 529 2.79 -1.12 -3.85
C VAL A 529 4.10 -1.66 -4.46
N LEU A 530 4.76 -2.60 -3.77
CA LEU A 530 6.04 -3.15 -4.26
C LEU A 530 5.82 -3.99 -5.52
N ALA A 531 4.80 -4.85 -5.51
CA ALA A 531 4.45 -5.68 -6.66
C ALA A 531 4.07 -4.80 -7.87
N LEU A 532 3.25 -3.77 -7.65
CA LEU A 532 2.85 -2.84 -8.73
C LEU A 532 4.04 -2.05 -9.27
N ALA A 533 4.94 -1.58 -8.38
CA ALA A 533 6.15 -0.87 -8.80
C ALA A 533 7.02 -1.77 -9.67
N ARG A 534 7.29 -3.00 -9.24
CA ARG A 534 8.10 -3.95 -10.02
C ARG A 534 7.43 -4.33 -11.35
N TYR A 535 6.10 -4.49 -11.35
CA TYR A 535 5.34 -4.87 -12.55
C TYR A 535 5.31 -3.74 -13.58
N TYR A 536 5.00 -2.50 -13.16
CA TYR A 536 4.79 -1.38 -14.08
C TYR A 536 6.07 -0.60 -14.41
N LEU A 537 7.08 -0.67 -13.54
CA LEU A 537 8.29 0.13 -13.65
C LEU A 537 9.55 -0.77 -13.60
N PRO A 538 9.57 -1.88 -14.38
CA PRO A 538 10.65 -2.88 -14.25
C PRO A 538 12.04 -2.33 -14.57
N GLN A 539 12.13 -1.23 -15.31
CA GLN A 539 13.41 -0.62 -15.72
C GLN A 539 14.21 -0.02 -14.55
N PHE A 540 13.59 0.11 -13.37
CA PHE A 540 14.26 0.65 -12.18
C PHE A 540 14.83 -0.43 -11.24
N PHE A 541 14.58 -1.74 -11.55
CA PHE A 541 14.92 -2.86 -10.66
C PHE A 541 16.09 -3.70 -11.21
#